data_e57a314301f1f4ff727e6502c22b694e
#
_entry.id   e57a314301f1f4ff727e6502c22b694e
#
_cell.length_a   1.000
_cell.length_b   1.000
_cell.length_c   1.000
_cell.angle_alpha   90.00
_cell.angle_beta   90.00
_cell.angle_gamma   90.00
#
_symmetry.space_group_name_H-M   'P 1'
#
loop_
_entity.id
_entity.type
_entity.pdbx_description
1 polymer ?
#
loop_
_entity_poly.entity_id
_entity_poly.type
_entity_poly.pdbx_seq_one_letter_code
_entity_poly.pdbx_strand_id
1 'polypeptide(L)'
;MHDYPLDPTPDTLSLFTIYMCHHIKPDSVGTYLSGICHQLEPYFPHVCTSCNSTLVHRTLQGCKRIRAVPTTRKRALTIGDLETVVNALSSSTDYDNHLFLAQLLTGFFALFRLGEMTYPDDPELRDPRKVTRRNSVQTDESSYKFFLPGHKADRFFKGNTIIVRRNPHKFDPHKHFLTYLRARDTLFPFSSPLWLTSKGSIPTRSFFIRRL
;
A
#
# COMPACT_ATOMS: atom_id res chain seq x y z
N MET A 1 34.75 -2.01 16.85
CA MET A 1 34.28 -2.66 15.60
C MET A 1 34.42 -4.15 15.85
N HIS A 2 33.37 -4.93 15.64
CA HIS A 2 33.44 -6.36 15.73
C HIS A 2 33.96 -6.89 14.40
N ASP A 3 35.09 -7.56 14.40
CA ASP A 3 35.67 -8.22 13.21
C ASP A 3 34.86 -9.48 12.85
N TYR A 4 33.65 -9.27 12.37
CA TYR A 4 32.88 -10.38 11.79
C TYR A 4 33.39 -10.68 10.39
N PRO A 5 33.57 -11.99 10.04
CA PRO A 5 33.94 -12.37 8.70
C PRO A 5 32.92 -11.86 7.68
N LEU A 6 33.39 -11.31 6.57
CA LEU A 6 32.54 -10.74 5.52
C LEU A 6 31.90 -11.82 4.64
N ASP A 7 32.47 -13.04 4.62
CA ASP A 7 31.93 -14.14 3.83
C ASP A 7 30.53 -14.56 4.36
N PRO A 8 29.52 -14.66 3.50
CA PRO A 8 28.18 -15.07 3.88
C PRO A 8 28.07 -16.59 4.08
N THR A 9 28.82 -17.11 5.01
CA THR A 9 28.77 -18.53 5.43
C THR A 9 27.47 -18.78 6.25
N PRO A 10 27.05 -20.05 6.42
CA PRO A 10 25.95 -20.40 7.30
C PRO A 10 26.12 -19.86 8.73
N ASP A 11 27.35 -19.86 9.26
CA ASP A 11 27.65 -19.34 10.61
C ASP A 11 27.44 -17.81 10.66
N THR A 12 28.05 -17.08 9.72
CA THR A 12 27.91 -15.62 9.63
C THR A 12 26.46 -15.21 9.47
N LEU A 13 25.69 -15.88 8.60
CA LEU A 13 24.27 -15.59 8.39
C LEU A 13 23.43 -15.96 9.62
N SER A 14 23.82 -16.97 10.39
CA SER A 14 23.14 -17.32 11.65
C SER A 14 23.37 -16.28 12.73
N LEU A 15 24.62 -15.80 12.88
CA LEU A 15 24.95 -14.69 13.79
C LEU A 15 24.21 -13.40 13.40
N PHE A 16 24.20 -13.08 12.10
CA PHE A 16 23.40 -11.97 11.58
C PHE A 16 21.91 -12.13 11.91
N THR A 17 21.38 -13.33 11.75
CA THR A 17 19.96 -13.63 12.08
C THR A 17 19.66 -13.36 13.55
N ILE A 18 20.52 -13.79 14.47
CA ILE A 18 20.37 -13.54 15.91
C ILE A 18 20.42 -12.05 16.20
N TYR A 19 21.41 -11.36 15.64
CA TYR A 19 21.58 -9.92 15.81
C TYR A 19 20.36 -9.17 15.31
N MET A 20 19.88 -9.43 14.10
CA MET A 20 18.71 -8.78 13.53
C MET A 20 17.43 -9.07 14.34
N CYS A 21 17.26 -10.31 14.80
CA CYS A 21 16.12 -10.66 15.67
C CYS A 21 16.14 -9.91 17.01
N HIS A 22 17.29 -9.35 17.42
CA HIS A 22 17.35 -8.48 18.59
C HIS A 22 16.75 -7.09 18.34
N HIS A 23 16.88 -6.58 17.14
CA HIS A 23 16.46 -5.21 16.78
C HIS A 23 15.10 -5.14 16.06
N ILE A 24 14.72 -6.17 15.31
CA ILE A 24 13.48 -6.21 14.56
C ILE A 24 12.69 -7.50 14.83
N LYS A 25 11.42 -7.53 14.41
CA LYS A 25 10.59 -8.73 14.54
C LYS A 25 11.20 -9.89 13.76
N PRO A 26 11.32 -11.10 14.34
CA PRO A 26 11.90 -12.26 13.66
C PRO A 26 11.24 -12.62 12.32
N ASP A 27 9.94 -12.35 12.16
CA ASP A 27 9.25 -12.57 10.89
C ASP A 27 9.78 -11.68 9.76
N SER A 28 10.27 -10.50 10.07
CA SER A 28 10.87 -9.59 9.08
C SER A 28 12.28 -10.02 8.66
N VAL A 29 13.01 -10.74 9.54
CA VAL A 29 14.42 -11.13 9.28
C VAL A 29 14.53 -12.02 8.05
N GLY A 30 13.56 -12.90 7.79
CA GLY A 30 13.53 -13.70 6.56
C GLY A 30 13.54 -12.85 5.27
N THR A 31 12.86 -11.71 5.27
CA THR A 31 12.87 -10.77 4.14
C THR A 31 14.24 -10.10 3.97
N TYR A 32 14.88 -9.74 5.08
CA TYR A 32 16.26 -9.19 5.05
C TYR A 32 17.25 -10.20 4.53
N LEU A 33 17.19 -11.46 4.97
CA LEU A 33 18.04 -12.54 4.45
C LEU A 33 17.85 -12.71 2.94
N SER A 34 16.62 -12.69 2.44
CA SER A 34 16.35 -12.75 0.99
C SER A 34 16.96 -11.56 0.24
N GLY A 35 16.88 -10.35 0.82
CA GLY A 35 17.51 -9.16 0.25
C GLY A 35 19.04 -9.27 0.21
N ILE A 36 19.66 -9.77 1.27
CA ILE A 36 21.11 -10.02 1.34
C ILE A 36 21.53 -11.02 0.26
N CYS A 37 20.82 -12.14 0.14
CA CYS A 37 21.12 -13.13 -0.91
C CYS A 37 21.06 -12.48 -2.29
N HIS A 38 20.00 -11.73 -2.60
CA HIS A 38 19.87 -11.08 -3.90
C HIS A 38 21.01 -10.08 -4.20
N GLN A 39 21.43 -9.30 -3.21
CA GLN A 39 22.51 -8.31 -3.38
C GLN A 39 23.91 -8.93 -3.43
N LEU A 40 24.15 -10.02 -2.70
CA LEU A 40 25.46 -10.64 -2.61
C LEU A 40 25.69 -11.76 -3.62
N GLU A 41 24.66 -12.31 -4.25
CA GLU A 41 24.78 -13.43 -5.20
C GLU A 41 25.78 -13.19 -6.32
N PRO A 42 25.93 -11.97 -6.92
CA PRO A 42 26.95 -11.71 -7.93
C PRO A 42 28.40 -11.83 -7.42
N TYR A 43 28.62 -11.63 -6.12
CA TYR A 43 29.95 -11.65 -5.49
C TYR A 43 30.23 -12.98 -4.77
N PHE A 44 29.17 -13.61 -4.26
CA PHE A 44 29.19 -14.86 -3.50
C PHE A 44 28.16 -15.84 -4.05
N PRO A 45 28.47 -16.58 -5.13
CA PRO A 45 27.48 -17.44 -5.82
C PRO A 45 26.80 -18.49 -4.92
N HIS A 46 27.42 -18.85 -3.79
CA HIS A 46 26.86 -19.82 -2.84
C HIS A 46 26.04 -19.20 -1.72
N VAL A 47 25.84 -17.87 -1.69
CA VAL A 47 25.11 -17.19 -0.61
C VAL A 47 23.69 -17.71 -0.43
N CYS A 48 22.99 -18.01 -1.51
CA CYS A 48 21.63 -18.57 -1.45
C CYS A 48 21.62 -19.95 -0.81
N THR A 49 22.62 -20.80 -1.10
CA THR A 49 22.78 -22.12 -0.48
C THR A 49 23.09 -21.98 1.01
N SER A 50 24.00 -21.08 1.37
CA SER A 50 24.34 -20.78 2.76
C SER A 50 23.15 -20.28 3.56
N CYS A 51 22.36 -19.37 2.98
CA CYS A 51 21.16 -18.82 3.59
C CYS A 51 20.07 -19.88 3.81
N ASN A 52 19.94 -20.83 2.88
CA ASN A 52 18.97 -21.92 2.96
C ASN A 52 19.49 -23.12 3.80
N SER A 53 20.65 -22.99 4.43
CA SER A 53 21.20 -24.05 5.28
C SER A 53 20.29 -24.34 6.48
N THR A 54 20.39 -25.60 6.95
CA THR A 54 19.64 -26.03 8.15
C THR A 54 19.98 -25.18 9.37
N LEU A 55 21.23 -24.72 9.48
CA LEU A 55 21.68 -23.90 10.60
C LEU A 55 20.95 -22.55 10.63
N VAL A 56 20.97 -21.79 9.53
CA VAL A 56 20.29 -20.49 9.44
C VAL A 56 18.78 -20.64 9.67
N HIS A 57 18.16 -21.64 9.04
CA HIS A 57 16.73 -21.90 9.20
C HIS A 57 16.35 -22.21 10.65
N ARG A 58 17.08 -23.12 11.31
CA ARG A 58 16.84 -23.48 12.72
C ARG A 58 17.06 -22.30 13.66
N THR A 59 18.09 -21.49 13.41
CA THR A 59 18.36 -20.26 14.16
C THR A 59 17.21 -19.30 14.08
N LEU A 60 16.71 -19.01 12.86
CA LEU A 60 15.57 -18.14 12.67
C LEU A 60 14.29 -18.69 13.36
N GLN A 61 14.05 -19.98 13.25
CA GLN A 61 12.90 -20.62 13.94
C GLN A 61 13.05 -20.56 15.46
N GLY A 62 14.25 -20.76 15.99
CA GLY A 62 14.55 -20.58 17.41
C GLY A 62 14.24 -19.14 17.88
N CYS A 63 14.72 -18.15 17.16
CA CYS A 63 14.43 -16.75 17.44
C CYS A 63 12.92 -16.44 17.40
N LYS A 64 12.20 -16.99 16.41
CA LYS A 64 10.73 -16.85 16.34
C LYS A 64 10.03 -17.42 17.57
N ARG A 65 10.44 -18.59 18.05
CA ARG A 65 9.86 -19.21 19.24
C ARG A 65 10.12 -18.41 20.53
N ILE A 66 11.35 -17.92 20.69
CA ILE A 66 11.74 -17.16 21.90
C ILE A 66 11.09 -15.78 21.93
N ARG A 67 10.96 -15.14 20.76
CA ARG A 67 10.47 -13.74 20.62
C ARG A 67 9.09 -13.65 19.96
N ALA A 68 8.31 -14.72 19.98
CA ALA A 68 6.95 -14.70 19.47
C ALA A 68 6.12 -13.66 20.23
N VAL A 69 5.83 -12.56 19.59
CA VAL A 69 4.84 -11.61 20.08
C VAL A 69 3.53 -11.93 19.36
N PRO A 70 2.43 -12.13 20.09
CA PRO A 70 1.13 -12.35 19.46
C PRO A 70 0.85 -11.26 18.42
N THR A 71 0.54 -11.66 17.20
CA THR A 71 0.20 -10.71 16.15
C THR A 71 -1.20 -10.16 16.44
N THR A 72 -1.26 -8.96 16.99
CA THR A 72 -2.53 -8.23 17.11
C THR A 72 -2.94 -7.75 15.72
N ARG A 73 -3.87 -8.45 15.09
CA ARG A 73 -4.44 -7.99 13.81
C ARG A 73 -5.33 -6.79 14.09
N LYS A 74 -5.13 -5.72 13.33
CA LYS A 74 -6.07 -4.60 13.34
C LYS A 74 -7.43 -5.08 12.84
N ARG A 75 -8.50 -4.56 13.45
CA ARG A 75 -9.87 -4.83 13.03
C ARG A 75 -10.08 -4.35 11.59
N ALA A 76 -10.82 -5.10 10.80
CA ALA A 76 -11.24 -4.66 9.47
C ALA A 76 -12.23 -3.48 9.58
N LEU A 77 -12.17 -2.60 8.59
CA LEU A 77 -13.15 -1.50 8.46
C LEU A 77 -14.55 -2.09 8.22
N THR A 78 -15.52 -1.65 8.99
CA THR A 78 -16.92 -2.10 8.88
C THR A 78 -17.79 -1.05 8.19
N ILE A 79 -19.00 -1.46 7.80
CA ILE A 79 -20.01 -0.52 7.25
C ILE A 79 -20.38 0.55 8.30
N GLY A 80 -20.44 0.20 9.60
CA GLY A 80 -20.69 1.17 10.66
C GLY A 80 -19.58 2.23 10.81
N ASP A 81 -18.33 1.85 10.56
CA ASP A 81 -17.23 2.82 10.53
C ASP A 81 -17.39 3.79 9.34
N LEU A 82 -17.76 3.28 8.16
CA LEU A 82 -18.06 4.13 7.01
C LEU A 82 -19.22 5.08 7.30
N GLU A 83 -20.27 4.61 7.97
CA GLU A 83 -21.40 5.44 8.35
C GLU A 83 -20.96 6.62 9.21
N THR A 84 -20.15 6.34 10.23
CA THR A 84 -19.60 7.38 11.11
C THR A 84 -18.84 8.44 10.32
N VAL A 85 -17.94 8.02 9.43
CA VAL A 85 -17.10 8.92 8.64
C VAL A 85 -17.94 9.72 7.62
N VAL A 86 -18.87 9.06 6.93
CA VAL A 86 -19.74 9.73 5.95
C VAL A 86 -20.65 10.74 6.64
N ASN A 87 -21.27 10.41 7.77
CA ASN A 87 -22.11 11.34 8.53
C ASN A 87 -21.31 12.57 9.01
N ALA A 88 -20.05 12.38 9.42
CA ALA A 88 -19.21 13.49 9.87
C ALA A 88 -18.77 14.43 8.72
N LEU A 89 -18.54 13.89 7.51
CA LEU A 89 -17.88 14.63 6.43
C LEU A 89 -18.78 14.94 5.24
N SER A 90 -19.96 14.32 5.10
CA SER A 90 -20.81 14.47 3.90
C SER A 90 -21.35 15.89 3.67
N SER A 91 -21.49 16.67 4.73
CA SER A 91 -21.92 18.08 4.68
C SER A 91 -20.75 19.08 4.58
N SER A 92 -19.52 18.59 4.60
CA SER A 92 -18.33 19.44 4.49
C SER A 92 -18.26 20.08 3.11
N THR A 93 -17.81 21.34 3.05
CA THR A 93 -17.47 22.05 1.81
C THR A 93 -15.97 21.95 1.48
N ASP A 94 -15.19 21.29 2.33
CA ASP A 94 -13.74 21.12 2.13
C ASP A 94 -13.48 20.11 1.01
N TYR A 95 -12.71 20.56 0.02
CA TYR A 95 -12.30 19.77 -1.12
C TYR A 95 -11.57 18.47 -0.71
N ASP A 96 -10.66 18.56 0.25
CA ASP A 96 -9.87 17.39 0.68
C ASP A 96 -10.74 16.36 1.44
N ASN A 97 -11.85 16.79 2.05
CA ASN A 97 -12.84 15.87 2.61
C ASN A 97 -13.65 15.17 1.52
N HIS A 98 -13.98 15.85 0.43
CA HIS A 98 -14.61 15.20 -0.74
C HIS A 98 -13.67 14.18 -1.39
N LEU A 99 -12.39 14.52 -1.56
CA LEU A 99 -11.37 13.59 -2.02
C LEU A 99 -11.28 12.36 -1.12
N PHE A 100 -11.17 12.58 0.19
CA PHE A 100 -11.04 11.49 1.16
C PHE A 100 -12.25 10.56 1.13
N LEU A 101 -13.47 11.08 1.14
CA LEU A 101 -14.70 10.28 1.04
C LEU A 101 -14.77 9.49 -0.26
N ALA A 102 -14.45 10.12 -1.39
CA ALA A 102 -14.41 9.44 -2.68
C ALA A 102 -13.42 8.30 -2.70
N GLN A 103 -12.20 8.52 -2.16
CA GLN A 103 -11.19 7.46 -2.07
C GLN A 103 -11.58 6.37 -1.08
N LEU A 104 -12.11 6.71 0.10
CA LEU A 104 -12.52 5.76 1.12
C LEU A 104 -13.59 4.81 0.60
N LEU A 105 -14.65 5.36 0.02
CA LEU A 105 -15.77 4.57 -0.49
C LEU A 105 -15.36 3.76 -1.73
N THR A 106 -14.62 4.36 -2.67
CA THR A 106 -14.07 3.62 -3.81
C THR A 106 -13.19 2.46 -3.33
N GLY A 107 -12.28 2.72 -2.39
CA GLY A 107 -11.38 1.72 -1.83
C GLY A 107 -12.11 0.57 -1.14
N PHE A 108 -13.13 0.88 -0.37
CA PHE A 108 -13.92 -0.12 0.33
C PHE A 108 -14.73 -1.00 -0.63
N PHE A 109 -15.50 -0.40 -1.53
CA PHE A 109 -16.38 -1.16 -2.43
C PHE A 109 -15.65 -1.86 -3.58
N ALA A 110 -14.50 -1.36 -4.02
CA ALA A 110 -13.66 -2.01 -5.02
C ALA A 110 -12.52 -2.85 -4.42
N LEU A 111 -12.45 -2.98 -3.08
CA LEU A 111 -11.42 -3.74 -2.35
C LEU A 111 -9.98 -3.32 -2.70
N PHE A 112 -9.77 -2.04 -2.87
CA PHE A 112 -8.46 -1.49 -3.19
C PHE A 112 -7.48 -1.55 -2.03
N ARG A 113 -6.21 -1.75 -2.38
CA ARG A 113 -5.12 -1.40 -1.48
C ARG A 113 -4.89 0.10 -1.50
N LEU A 114 -4.62 0.68 -0.33
CA LEU A 114 -4.41 2.12 -0.22
C LEU A 114 -3.35 2.65 -1.20
N GLY A 115 -2.26 1.91 -1.41
CA GLY A 115 -1.21 2.28 -2.36
C GLY A 115 -1.59 2.25 -3.85
N GLU A 116 -2.82 1.84 -4.18
CA GLU A 116 -3.36 1.90 -5.55
C GLU A 116 -4.05 3.25 -5.83
N MET A 117 -4.34 4.03 -4.77
CA MET A 117 -4.99 5.34 -4.84
C MET A 117 -4.12 6.48 -4.29
N THR A 118 -3.00 6.15 -3.65
CA THR A 118 -2.11 7.12 -3.00
C THR A 118 -0.66 6.86 -3.36
N TYR A 119 0.15 7.91 -3.35
CA TYR A 119 1.60 7.76 -3.40
C TYR A 119 2.19 7.30 -2.05
N PRO A 120 3.34 6.62 -2.08
CA PRO A 120 4.19 6.50 -0.90
C PRO A 120 4.56 7.87 -0.33
N ASP A 121 4.77 7.94 0.99
CA ASP A 121 5.23 9.17 1.62
C ASP A 121 6.65 9.52 1.16
N ASP A 122 7.51 8.50 1.01
CA ASP A 122 8.84 8.63 0.45
C ASP A 122 8.78 8.95 -1.06
N PRO A 123 9.31 10.11 -1.50
CA PRO A 123 9.32 10.50 -2.91
C PRO A 123 10.08 9.53 -3.82
N GLU A 124 11.15 8.88 -3.33
CA GLU A 124 11.98 7.97 -4.12
C GLU A 124 11.24 6.69 -4.53
N LEU A 125 10.20 6.33 -3.79
CA LEU A 125 9.37 5.14 -4.05
C LEU A 125 8.16 5.43 -4.96
N ARG A 126 8.00 6.66 -5.44
CA ARG A 126 6.86 7.07 -6.28
C ARG A 126 7.05 6.64 -7.71
N ASP A 127 6.06 5.96 -8.27
CA ASP A 127 6.06 5.49 -9.66
C ASP A 127 4.91 6.14 -10.44
N PRO A 128 5.20 7.09 -11.36
CA PRO A 128 4.18 7.77 -12.16
C PRO A 128 3.36 6.84 -13.05
N ARG A 129 3.88 5.64 -13.37
CA ARG A 129 3.17 4.65 -14.20
C ARG A 129 1.98 4.03 -13.48
N LYS A 130 1.96 4.07 -12.13
CA LYS A 130 0.90 3.53 -11.28
C LYS A 130 -0.23 4.51 -11.01
N VAL A 131 -0.16 5.71 -11.57
CA VAL A 131 -1.14 6.76 -11.33
C VAL A 131 -2.38 6.56 -12.18
N THR A 132 -3.53 6.42 -11.54
CA THR A 132 -4.84 6.44 -12.22
C THR A 132 -5.08 7.80 -12.87
N ARG A 133 -5.44 7.80 -14.15
CA ARG A 133 -5.60 9.02 -14.93
C ARG A 133 -7.06 9.45 -15.05
N ARG A 134 -7.29 10.77 -15.01
CA ARG A 134 -8.63 11.35 -15.14
C ARG A 134 -9.33 10.98 -16.46
N ASN A 135 -8.60 10.95 -17.57
CA ASN A 135 -9.16 10.65 -18.89
C ASN A 135 -9.64 9.20 -19.05
N SER A 136 -9.25 8.30 -18.14
CA SER A 136 -9.77 6.93 -18.12
C SER A 136 -11.13 6.79 -17.42
N VAL A 137 -11.60 7.87 -16.77
CA VAL A 137 -12.87 7.85 -16.03
C VAL A 137 -14.04 8.02 -16.97
N GLN A 138 -14.99 7.11 -16.85
CA GLN A 138 -16.31 7.18 -17.46
C GLN A 138 -17.38 7.05 -16.38
N THR A 139 -18.42 7.83 -16.47
CA THR A 139 -19.53 7.87 -15.50
C THR A 139 -20.86 7.74 -16.23
N ASP A 140 -21.78 7.01 -15.64
CA ASP A 140 -23.18 6.93 -16.04
C ASP A 140 -24.09 7.12 -14.81
N GLU A 141 -25.42 6.98 -14.96
CA GLU A 141 -26.37 7.16 -13.86
C GLU A 141 -26.26 6.10 -12.75
N SER A 142 -25.71 4.94 -13.08
CA SER A 142 -25.67 3.75 -12.23
C SER A 142 -24.28 3.37 -11.74
N SER A 143 -23.23 3.89 -12.38
CA SER A 143 -21.87 3.49 -12.10
C SER A 143 -20.82 4.54 -12.51
N TYR A 144 -19.62 4.34 -12.05
CA TYR A 144 -18.42 4.93 -12.64
C TYR A 144 -17.35 3.87 -12.84
N LYS A 145 -16.52 4.07 -13.84
CA LYS A 145 -15.40 3.19 -14.12
C LYS A 145 -14.16 3.99 -14.46
N PHE A 146 -13.02 3.39 -14.21
CA PHE A 146 -11.72 3.94 -14.58
C PHE A 146 -10.68 2.83 -14.73
N PHE A 147 -9.60 3.13 -15.42
CA PHE A 147 -8.50 2.20 -15.62
C PHE A 147 -7.48 2.32 -14.49
N LEU A 148 -7.20 1.20 -13.80
CA LEU A 148 -6.13 1.05 -12.84
C LEU A 148 -4.90 0.52 -13.57
N PRO A 149 -3.81 1.30 -13.72
CA PRO A 149 -2.69 0.94 -14.58
C PRO A 149 -1.84 -0.22 -14.06
N GLY A 150 -1.97 -0.58 -12.79
CA GLY A 150 -1.28 -1.75 -12.24
C GLY A 150 -1.56 -1.92 -10.76
N HIS A 151 -1.43 -3.16 -10.28
CA HIS A 151 -1.55 -3.52 -8.87
C HIS A 151 -0.45 -4.53 -8.47
N LYS A 152 -0.30 -4.82 -7.18
CA LYS A 152 0.80 -5.65 -6.65
C LYS A 152 0.95 -7.03 -7.33
N ALA A 153 -0.15 -7.63 -7.80
CA ALA A 153 -0.12 -8.91 -8.48
C ALA A 153 0.06 -8.81 -10.01
N ASP A 154 -0.02 -7.61 -10.57
CA ASP A 154 0.14 -7.35 -12.00
C ASP A 154 1.61 -7.09 -12.32
N ARG A 155 2.35 -8.16 -12.63
CA ARG A 155 3.79 -8.10 -12.95
C ARG A 155 4.07 -7.44 -14.32
N PHE A 156 3.07 -7.37 -15.20
CA PHE A 156 3.24 -6.92 -16.59
C PHE A 156 2.58 -5.57 -16.87
N PHE A 157 2.07 -4.88 -15.85
CA PHE A 157 1.36 -3.60 -15.99
C PHE A 157 0.24 -3.61 -17.04
N LYS A 158 -0.49 -4.73 -17.12
CA LYS A 158 -1.65 -4.86 -18.01
C LYS A 158 -2.81 -3.99 -17.55
N GLY A 159 -2.87 -3.71 -16.26
CA GLY A 159 -3.92 -2.94 -15.62
C GLY A 159 -5.29 -3.64 -15.66
N ASN A 160 -6.26 -2.99 -15.04
CA ASN A 160 -7.64 -3.47 -14.99
C ASN A 160 -8.62 -2.31 -15.05
N THR A 161 -9.78 -2.53 -15.68
CA THR A 161 -10.90 -1.60 -15.57
C THR A 161 -11.67 -1.89 -14.29
N ILE A 162 -11.77 -0.90 -13.45
CA ILE A 162 -12.51 -0.95 -12.20
C ILE A 162 -13.89 -0.36 -12.43
N ILE A 163 -14.93 -1.03 -11.97
CA ILE A 163 -16.32 -0.59 -12.07
C ILE A 163 -16.90 -0.55 -10.67
N VAL A 164 -17.39 0.61 -10.26
CA VAL A 164 -18.07 0.80 -8.98
C VAL A 164 -19.51 1.21 -9.27
N ARG A 165 -20.42 0.37 -8.84
CA ARG A 165 -21.87 0.60 -9.03
C ARG A 165 -22.42 1.50 -7.94
N ARG A 166 -23.46 2.23 -8.29
CA ARG A 166 -24.27 2.98 -7.34
C ARG A 166 -24.81 2.02 -6.27
N ASN A 167 -24.76 2.48 -5.03
CA ASN A 167 -25.36 1.77 -3.91
C ASN A 167 -26.49 2.66 -3.35
N PRO A 168 -27.75 2.20 -3.33
CA PRO A 168 -28.89 3.00 -2.87
C PRO A 168 -28.87 3.27 -1.36
N HIS A 169 -27.92 2.69 -0.62
CA HIS A 169 -27.75 2.94 0.81
C HIS A 169 -27.09 4.30 1.09
N LYS A 170 -27.07 4.72 2.36
CA LYS A 170 -26.52 6.01 2.86
C LYS A 170 -25.11 6.37 2.35
N PHE A 171 -24.34 5.38 1.93
CA PHE A 171 -22.93 5.52 1.52
C PHE A 171 -22.76 5.25 0.02
N ASP A 172 -23.56 5.91 -0.79
CA ASP A 172 -23.44 5.73 -2.24
C ASP A 172 -22.06 6.21 -2.74
N PRO A 173 -21.16 5.28 -3.10
CA PRO A 173 -19.83 5.64 -3.59
C PRO A 173 -19.89 6.49 -4.85
N HIS A 174 -20.91 6.28 -5.67
CA HIS A 174 -21.13 7.02 -6.90
C HIS A 174 -21.40 8.51 -6.62
N LYS A 175 -22.28 8.83 -5.67
CA LYS A 175 -22.58 10.20 -5.27
C LYS A 175 -21.34 10.95 -4.81
N HIS A 176 -20.58 10.35 -3.88
CA HIS A 176 -19.38 11.00 -3.32
C HIS A 176 -18.26 11.12 -4.35
N PHE A 177 -18.10 10.11 -5.21
CA PHE A 177 -17.17 10.18 -6.31
C PHE A 177 -17.50 11.32 -7.29
N LEU A 178 -18.74 11.45 -7.71
CA LEU A 178 -19.17 12.54 -8.61
C LEU A 178 -19.02 13.92 -7.96
N THR A 179 -19.29 14.05 -6.67
CA THR A 179 -19.07 15.31 -5.94
C THR A 179 -17.61 15.72 -5.99
N TYR A 180 -16.72 14.78 -5.66
CA TYR A 180 -15.27 15.00 -5.78
C TYR A 180 -14.87 15.34 -7.22
N LEU A 181 -15.32 14.54 -8.18
CA LEU A 181 -14.95 14.68 -9.58
C LEU A 181 -15.28 16.07 -10.16
N ARG A 182 -16.47 16.58 -9.84
CA ARG A 182 -16.89 17.94 -10.25
C ARG A 182 -16.00 19.01 -9.64
N ALA A 183 -15.73 18.94 -8.34
CA ALA A 183 -14.85 19.88 -7.65
C ALA A 183 -13.41 19.81 -8.22
N ARG A 184 -12.93 18.59 -8.46
CA ARG A 184 -11.60 18.33 -9.05
C ARG A 184 -11.50 18.92 -10.46
N ASP A 185 -12.49 18.69 -11.31
CA ASP A 185 -12.44 19.16 -12.70
C ASP A 185 -12.57 20.69 -12.80
N THR A 186 -13.24 21.32 -11.83
CA THR A 186 -13.29 22.78 -11.72
C THR A 186 -11.92 23.36 -11.32
N LEU A 187 -11.24 22.76 -10.35
CA LEU A 187 -9.96 23.29 -9.85
C LEU A 187 -8.77 22.89 -10.73
N PHE A 188 -8.81 21.71 -11.34
CA PHE A 188 -7.68 21.12 -12.06
C PHE A 188 -8.10 20.55 -13.43
N PRO A 189 -8.68 21.34 -14.33
CA PRO A 189 -9.24 20.85 -15.60
C PRO A 189 -8.20 20.15 -16.50
N PHE A 190 -6.96 20.59 -16.46
CA PHE A 190 -5.88 20.08 -17.32
C PHE A 190 -4.96 19.07 -16.64
N SER A 191 -5.20 18.75 -15.37
CA SER A 191 -4.34 17.81 -14.64
C SER A 191 -4.68 16.37 -14.98
N SER A 192 -3.66 15.58 -15.30
CA SER A 192 -3.82 14.18 -15.71
C SER A 192 -4.20 13.21 -14.57
N PRO A 193 -3.65 13.30 -13.33
CA PRO A 193 -4.00 12.37 -12.26
C PRO A 193 -5.47 12.49 -11.85
N LEU A 194 -6.13 11.34 -11.59
CA LEU A 194 -7.50 11.33 -11.08
C LEU A 194 -7.58 11.90 -9.67
N TRP A 195 -6.74 11.38 -8.77
CA TRP A 195 -6.74 11.73 -7.35
C TRP A 195 -5.78 12.90 -7.08
N LEU A 196 -6.33 14.05 -6.71
CA LEU A 196 -5.58 15.26 -6.41
C LEU A 196 -6.07 15.89 -5.11
N THR A 197 -5.14 16.34 -4.28
CA THR A 197 -5.42 17.18 -3.11
C THR A 197 -5.78 18.61 -3.54
N SER A 198 -6.27 19.42 -2.62
CA SER A 198 -6.53 20.86 -2.84
C SER A 198 -5.30 21.65 -3.32
N LYS A 199 -4.09 21.11 -3.10
CA LYS A 199 -2.82 21.67 -3.58
C LYS A 199 -2.40 21.18 -4.97
N GLY A 200 -3.21 20.39 -5.65
CA GLY A 200 -2.90 19.81 -6.97
C GLY A 200 -1.88 18.67 -6.94
N SER A 201 -1.54 18.15 -5.78
CA SER A 201 -0.64 17.00 -5.61
C SER A 201 -1.40 15.69 -5.45
N ILE A 202 -0.81 14.57 -5.88
CA ILE A 202 -1.36 13.24 -5.62
C ILE A 202 -1.32 12.99 -4.11
N PRO A 203 -2.43 12.54 -3.48
CA PRO A 203 -2.47 12.27 -2.05
C PRO A 203 -1.47 11.20 -1.66
N THR A 204 -0.81 11.37 -0.52
CA THR A 204 0.10 10.37 0.04
C THR A 204 -0.64 9.42 0.99
N ARG A 205 0.02 8.32 1.35
CA ARG A 205 -0.51 7.40 2.34
C ARG A 205 -0.83 8.09 3.67
N SER A 206 0.07 8.95 4.15
CA SER A 206 -0.11 9.71 5.39
C SER A 206 -1.26 10.71 5.31
N PHE A 207 -1.52 11.31 4.13
CA PHE A 207 -2.69 12.16 3.91
C PHE A 207 -3.97 11.39 4.19
N PHE A 208 -4.09 10.17 3.67
CA PHE A 208 -5.29 9.34 3.85
C PHE A 208 -5.42 8.82 5.29
N ILE A 209 -4.36 8.26 5.86
CA ILE A 209 -4.40 7.65 7.19
C ILE A 209 -4.71 8.67 8.30
N ARG A 210 -4.26 9.92 8.16
CA ARG A 210 -4.56 10.97 9.16
C ARG A 210 -6.02 11.42 9.16
N ARG A 211 -6.79 11.09 8.13
CA ARG A 211 -8.22 11.40 8.03
C ARG A 211 -9.12 10.21 8.40
N LEU A 212 -8.57 9.01 8.44
CA LEU A 212 -9.26 7.81 8.85
C LEU A 212 -9.33 7.70 10.38
#